data_308551bed188ae2ea62f8f0581d19fad
#
_entry.id   308551bed188ae2ea62f8f0581d19fad
#
_cell.length_a   1.000
_cell.length_b   1.000
_cell.length_c   1.000
_cell.angle_alpha   90.00
_cell.angle_beta   90.00
_cell.angle_gamma   90.00
#
_symmetry.space_group_name_H-M   'P 1'
#
loop_
_entity.id
_entity.type
_entity.pdbx_description
1 polymer ?
#
loop_
_entity_poly.entity_id
_entity_poly.type
_entity_poly.pdbx_seq_one_letter_code
_entity_poly.pdbx_strand_id
1 'polypeptide(L)'
;MRNLIPILLTFASLVSSAQTVQVIADWSPGDVFRYNVTKIGQKNRVVDTLRYTMTMTVTDSTEAGYRIKMVYDGLYNNPAMDSLNKLMDDYFDSNVLDALQTVYYTTDNVGEILEVENADELIKNILDYSDALLKALGQDDDPEVNGFLKKLYTKESLLTGVYKEITYLHTALGYEWALNKPIEKKVKLDNVLTGGYFNAKTRVSVEEYDPESQYFRMRINTVVDDKQLKKAVTQLLSSVGMSKKELKGYRPLVVDDEVYECRAYPGIPLRVDYQRGTIVSSKEDIEGSMERYIITLVD
;
A
#
# COMPACT_ATOMS: atom_id res chain seq x y z
N MET A 1 3.97 -11.22 4.67
CA MET A 1 3.14 -11.59 3.50
C MET A 1 1.68 -11.40 3.91
N ARG A 2 1.10 -10.28 3.54
CA ARG A 2 -0.34 -10.08 3.70
C ARG A 2 -0.97 -10.85 2.55
N ASN A 3 -1.53 -12.03 2.83
CA ASN A 3 -2.48 -12.61 1.92
C ASN A 3 -3.66 -11.64 1.87
N LEU A 4 -3.69 -10.77 0.88
CA LEU A 4 -4.91 -10.20 0.36
C LEU A 4 -5.69 -11.39 -0.19
N ILE A 5 -6.36 -12.11 0.73
CA ILE A 5 -7.33 -13.11 0.33
C ILE A 5 -8.39 -12.29 -0.40
N PRO A 6 -8.63 -12.54 -1.70
CA PRO A 6 -9.79 -11.98 -2.36
C PRO A 6 -10.97 -12.37 -1.47
N ILE A 7 -11.71 -11.38 -1.00
CA ILE A 7 -12.96 -11.61 -0.26
C ILE A 7 -13.94 -12.11 -1.31
N LEU A 8 -13.87 -13.40 -1.63
CA LEU A 8 -14.86 -14.06 -2.45
C LEU A 8 -16.15 -14.12 -1.63
N LEU A 9 -16.97 -13.09 -1.78
CA LEU A 9 -18.31 -13.01 -1.22
C LEU A 9 -19.26 -13.82 -2.12
N THR A 10 -19.29 -15.13 -1.92
CA THR A 10 -20.43 -15.95 -2.36
C THR A 10 -21.62 -15.59 -1.47
N PHE A 11 -22.48 -14.69 -1.91
CA PHE A 11 -23.76 -14.41 -1.29
C PHE A 11 -24.80 -15.40 -1.78
N ALA A 12 -25.12 -16.38 -0.91
CA ALA A 12 -26.44 -17.04 -0.97
C ALA A 12 -27.45 -16.13 -0.25
N SER A 13 -28.43 -15.68 -0.99
CA SER A 13 -29.63 -14.91 -0.68
C SER A 13 -30.20 -15.09 0.73
N LEU A 14 -30.14 -14.01 1.51
CA LEU A 14 -31.19 -13.67 2.49
C LEU A 14 -31.65 -12.26 2.17
N VAL A 15 -32.86 -12.14 1.69
CA VAL A 15 -33.53 -10.91 1.30
C VAL A 15 -33.74 -10.03 2.53
N SER A 16 -32.76 -9.19 2.79
CA SER A 16 -32.96 -7.88 3.39
C SER A 16 -32.42 -6.94 2.33
N SER A 17 -33.23 -6.02 1.81
CA SER A 17 -32.85 -5.07 0.77
C SER A 17 -31.80 -4.09 1.33
N ALA A 18 -30.60 -4.57 1.54
CA ALA A 18 -29.46 -3.71 1.74
C ALA A 18 -29.25 -2.99 0.40
N GLN A 19 -29.38 -1.68 0.39
CA GLN A 19 -29.00 -0.88 -0.74
C GLN A 19 -27.52 -1.06 -0.97
N THR A 20 -27.13 -1.46 -2.19
CA THR A 20 -25.72 -1.71 -2.54
C THR A 20 -25.29 -0.73 -3.64
N VAL A 21 -24.00 -0.51 -3.71
CA VAL A 21 -23.35 0.22 -4.81
C VAL A 21 -22.25 -0.67 -5.39
N GLN A 22 -22.20 -0.77 -6.69
CA GLN A 22 -21.14 -1.45 -7.40
C GLN A 22 -20.13 -0.41 -7.91
N VAL A 23 -18.85 -0.63 -7.64
CA VAL A 23 -17.76 0.22 -8.13
C VAL A 23 -17.03 -0.56 -9.22
N ILE A 24 -17.23 -0.15 -10.47
CA ILE A 24 -16.70 -0.87 -11.64
C ILE A 24 -15.99 0.09 -12.59
N ALA A 25 -14.88 -0.39 -13.13
CA ALA A 25 -14.19 0.28 -14.21
C ALA A 25 -15.05 0.25 -15.49
N ASP A 26 -15.18 1.41 -16.12
CA ASP A 26 -15.74 1.56 -17.46
C ASP A 26 -14.87 2.58 -18.19
N TRP A 27 -13.69 2.10 -18.59
CA TRP A 27 -12.65 2.92 -19.19
C TRP A 27 -12.50 2.65 -20.68
N SER A 28 -12.00 3.64 -21.41
CA SER A 28 -11.71 3.53 -22.82
C SER A 28 -10.21 3.61 -23.10
N PRO A 29 -9.71 2.94 -24.14
CA PRO A 29 -8.34 3.14 -24.58
C PRO A 29 -8.05 4.63 -24.86
N GLY A 30 -6.96 5.12 -24.26
CA GLY A 30 -6.58 6.53 -24.30
C GLY A 30 -7.01 7.31 -23.07
N ASP A 31 -7.85 6.79 -22.18
CA ASP A 31 -8.15 7.44 -20.90
C ASP A 31 -6.88 7.61 -20.08
N VAL A 32 -6.70 8.80 -19.51
CA VAL A 32 -5.52 9.18 -18.73
C VAL A 32 -5.96 9.78 -17.40
N PHE A 33 -5.48 9.18 -16.30
CA PHE A 33 -5.73 9.65 -14.94
C PHE A 33 -4.39 10.02 -14.31
N ARG A 34 -4.27 11.26 -13.83
CA ARG A 34 -3.05 11.76 -13.18
C ARG A 34 -3.30 11.92 -11.69
N TYR A 35 -2.34 11.45 -10.89
CA TYR A 35 -2.43 11.50 -9.44
C TYR A 35 -1.21 12.19 -8.84
N ASN A 36 -1.45 13.06 -7.87
CA ASN A 36 -0.41 13.51 -6.95
C ASN A 36 -0.31 12.53 -5.80
N VAL A 37 0.89 12.11 -5.50
CA VAL A 37 1.18 11.21 -4.37
C VAL A 37 2.02 11.95 -3.34
N THR A 38 1.59 11.90 -2.10
CA THR A 38 2.38 12.29 -0.93
C THR A 38 2.56 11.10 -0.03
N LYS A 39 3.78 10.61 0.06
CA LYS A 39 4.18 9.55 1.00
C LYS A 39 4.85 10.20 2.21
N ILE A 40 4.32 9.93 3.38
CA ILE A 40 4.84 10.41 4.66
C ILE A 40 5.33 9.20 5.44
N GLY A 41 6.63 9.16 5.70
CA GLY A 41 7.25 8.21 6.60
C GLY A 41 7.54 8.87 7.94
N GLN A 42 7.13 8.26 9.02
CA GLN A 42 7.54 8.68 10.36
C GLN A 42 8.30 7.54 11.04
N LYS A 43 9.47 7.84 11.54
CA LYS A 43 10.24 6.94 12.41
C LYS A 43 10.61 7.72 13.67
N ASN A 44 10.00 7.34 14.79
CA ASN A 44 10.09 8.08 16.06
C ASN A 44 9.61 9.53 15.87
N ARG A 45 10.49 10.51 16.09
CA ARG A 45 10.21 11.96 15.92
C ARG A 45 10.58 12.49 14.55
N VAL A 46 11.24 11.67 13.72
CA VAL A 46 11.66 12.10 12.38
C VAL A 46 10.51 11.83 11.41
N VAL A 47 10.18 12.84 10.62
CA VAL A 47 9.15 12.76 9.58
C VAL A 47 9.79 13.08 8.24
N ASP A 48 9.72 12.15 7.32
CA ASP A 48 10.15 12.30 5.94
C ASP A 48 8.94 12.37 5.02
N THR A 49 9.01 13.23 4.02
CA THR A 49 7.93 13.38 3.04
C THR A 49 8.48 13.30 1.63
N LEU A 50 7.98 12.34 0.87
CA LEU A 50 8.25 12.18 -0.55
C LEU A 50 7.01 12.57 -1.35
N ARG A 51 7.20 13.36 -2.44
CA ARG A 51 6.14 13.75 -3.36
C ARG A 51 6.53 13.39 -4.78
N TYR A 52 5.59 12.80 -5.49
CA TYR A 52 5.74 12.42 -6.89
C TYR A 52 4.36 12.38 -7.56
N THR A 53 4.36 12.21 -8.87
CA THR A 53 3.13 12.04 -9.64
C THR A 53 3.04 10.63 -10.22
N MET A 54 1.82 10.17 -10.44
CA MET A 54 1.54 8.94 -11.17
C MET A 54 0.58 9.24 -12.31
N THR A 55 0.85 8.66 -13.47
CA THR A 55 -0.04 8.73 -14.62
C THR A 55 -0.47 7.32 -15.01
N MET A 56 -1.75 7.04 -14.83
CA MET A 56 -2.41 5.81 -15.28
C MET A 56 -2.99 6.06 -16.67
N THR A 57 -2.60 5.25 -17.63
CA THR A 57 -3.12 5.31 -19.02
C THR A 57 -3.70 3.95 -19.38
N VAL A 58 -4.95 3.93 -19.81
CA VAL A 58 -5.58 2.75 -20.41
C VAL A 58 -5.04 2.62 -21.82
N THR A 59 -4.21 1.64 -22.08
CA THR A 59 -3.56 1.45 -23.39
C THR A 59 -4.37 0.57 -24.33
N ASP A 60 -5.17 -0.34 -23.75
CA ASP A 60 -6.03 -1.24 -24.50
C ASP A 60 -7.23 -1.68 -23.65
N SER A 61 -8.32 -2.06 -24.30
CA SER A 61 -9.47 -2.67 -23.63
C SER A 61 -10.09 -3.78 -24.50
N THR A 62 -10.50 -4.85 -23.85
CA THR A 62 -11.18 -5.99 -24.46
C THR A 62 -12.37 -6.40 -23.60
N GLU A 63 -13.17 -7.37 -24.05
CA GLU A 63 -14.23 -7.95 -23.21
C GLU A 63 -13.68 -8.61 -21.93
N ALA A 64 -12.40 -8.98 -21.92
CA ALA A 64 -11.74 -9.62 -20.77
C ALA A 64 -11.23 -8.62 -19.74
N GLY A 65 -11.02 -7.35 -20.12
CA GLY A 65 -10.51 -6.31 -19.21
C GLY A 65 -9.62 -5.27 -19.88
N TYR A 66 -8.81 -4.61 -19.07
CA TYR A 66 -8.00 -3.47 -19.49
C TYR A 66 -6.51 -3.78 -19.41
N ARG A 67 -5.75 -3.21 -20.33
CA ARG A 67 -4.30 -3.12 -20.24
C ARG A 67 -3.90 -1.70 -19.87
N ILE A 68 -3.12 -1.54 -18.82
CA ILE A 68 -2.82 -0.27 -18.20
C ILE A 68 -1.31 -0.05 -18.14
N LYS A 69 -0.90 1.17 -18.48
CA LYS A 69 0.44 1.69 -18.26
C LYS A 69 0.39 2.66 -17.08
N MET A 70 1.14 2.40 -16.03
CA MET A 70 1.37 3.32 -14.92
C MET A 70 2.78 3.91 -15.03
N VAL A 71 2.90 5.22 -15.02
CA VAL A 71 4.18 5.92 -15.01
C VAL A 71 4.31 6.71 -13.71
N TYR A 72 5.43 6.51 -13.02
CA TYR A 72 5.82 7.25 -11.82
C TYR A 72 6.81 8.34 -12.21
N ASP A 73 6.47 9.59 -11.98
CA ASP A 73 7.35 10.73 -12.27
C ASP A 73 7.77 11.40 -10.95
N GLY A 74 9.08 11.61 -10.78
CA GLY A 74 9.67 12.20 -9.59
C GLY A 74 9.83 11.23 -8.41
N LEU A 75 9.56 9.94 -8.58
CA LEU A 75 9.77 8.95 -7.50
C LEU A 75 11.27 8.71 -7.27
N TYR A 76 12.02 8.44 -8.32
CA TYR A 76 13.45 8.18 -8.26
C TYR A 76 14.30 9.44 -8.59
N ASN A 77 13.75 10.38 -9.35
CA ASN A 77 14.41 11.61 -9.80
C ASN A 77 13.97 12.83 -8.97
N ASN A 78 13.87 12.70 -7.65
CA ASN A 78 13.54 13.81 -6.78
C ASN A 78 14.80 14.34 -6.04
N PRO A 79 14.82 15.60 -5.57
CA PRO A 79 16.00 16.19 -4.93
C PRO A 79 16.50 15.45 -3.69
N ALA A 80 15.62 14.71 -2.99
CA ALA A 80 16.04 13.88 -1.86
C ALA A 80 16.87 12.68 -2.29
N MET A 81 16.73 12.23 -3.53
CA MET A 81 17.49 11.12 -4.12
C MET A 81 18.75 11.57 -4.87
N ASP A 82 18.90 12.87 -5.16
CA ASP A 82 20.02 13.39 -5.98
C ASP A 82 21.40 12.99 -5.46
N SER A 83 21.58 13.05 -4.12
CA SER A 83 22.86 12.67 -3.51
C SER A 83 23.13 11.17 -3.63
N LEU A 84 22.09 10.35 -3.52
CA LEU A 84 22.17 8.91 -3.67
C LEU A 84 22.39 8.53 -5.13
N ASN A 85 21.66 9.13 -6.05
CA ASN A 85 21.83 8.91 -7.48
C ASN A 85 23.23 9.27 -7.94
N LYS A 86 23.80 10.41 -7.51
CA LYS A 86 25.18 10.79 -7.79
C LYS A 86 26.21 9.80 -7.24
N LEU A 87 25.95 9.22 -6.05
CA LEU A 87 26.83 8.20 -5.50
C LEU A 87 26.84 6.93 -6.35
N MET A 88 25.75 6.68 -7.06
CA MET A 88 25.55 5.49 -7.89
C MET A 88 25.90 5.70 -9.38
N ASP A 89 26.19 6.92 -9.82
CA ASP A 89 26.45 7.26 -11.24
C ASP A 89 27.53 6.38 -11.89
N ASP A 90 28.54 5.94 -11.10
CA ASP A 90 29.61 5.06 -11.58
C ASP A 90 29.21 3.57 -11.65
N TYR A 91 28.10 3.19 -11.05
CA TYR A 91 27.69 1.78 -10.90
C TYR A 91 26.37 1.46 -11.62
N PHE A 92 25.70 2.47 -12.18
CA PHE A 92 24.31 2.29 -12.56
C PHE A 92 23.97 3.07 -13.86
N ASP A 93 23.34 2.40 -14.81
CA ASP A 93 22.82 3.04 -16.02
C ASP A 93 21.51 3.78 -15.72
N SER A 94 21.45 5.07 -16.04
CA SER A 94 20.25 5.91 -15.86
C SER A 94 18.99 5.34 -16.53
N ASN A 95 19.14 4.56 -17.61
CA ASN A 95 18.03 3.89 -18.28
C ASN A 95 17.27 2.91 -17.35
N VAL A 96 17.92 2.36 -16.32
CA VAL A 96 17.29 1.46 -15.36
C VAL A 96 16.33 2.23 -14.45
N LEU A 97 16.67 3.48 -14.08
CA LEU A 97 15.73 4.33 -13.31
C LEU A 97 14.47 4.61 -14.13
N ASP A 98 14.60 4.88 -15.42
CA ASP A 98 13.46 5.11 -16.30
C ASP A 98 12.60 3.85 -16.45
N ALA A 99 13.24 2.68 -16.53
CA ALA A 99 12.54 1.40 -16.57
C ALA A 99 11.78 1.09 -15.27
N LEU A 100 12.34 1.48 -14.10
CA LEU A 100 11.67 1.33 -12.81
C LEU A 100 10.46 2.26 -12.64
N GLN A 101 10.35 3.32 -13.44
CA GLN A 101 9.24 4.26 -13.37
C GLN A 101 8.01 3.80 -14.15
N THR A 102 8.07 2.71 -14.90
CA THR A 102 6.96 2.26 -15.75
C THR A 102 6.51 0.84 -15.42
N VAL A 103 5.25 0.71 -15.04
CA VAL A 103 4.61 -0.58 -14.75
C VAL A 103 3.50 -0.83 -15.77
N TYR A 104 3.55 -1.98 -16.44
CA TYR A 104 2.47 -2.47 -17.28
C TYR A 104 1.72 -3.57 -16.54
N TYR A 105 0.40 -3.45 -16.46
CA TYR A 105 -0.42 -4.46 -15.80
C TYR A 105 -1.79 -4.58 -16.48
N THR A 106 -2.44 -5.71 -16.22
CA THR A 106 -3.79 -5.99 -16.69
C THR A 106 -4.78 -6.05 -15.54
N THR A 107 -6.02 -5.72 -15.85
CA THR A 107 -7.16 -5.92 -14.97
C THR A 107 -8.23 -6.73 -15.69
N ASP A 108 -9.19 -7.25 -14.94
CA ASP A 108 -10.42 -7.73 -15.52
C ASP A 108 -11.32 -6.57 -15.97
N ASN A 109 -12.51 -6.89 -16.49
CA ASN A 109 -13.47 -5.91 -17.01
C ASN A 109 -14.18 -5.07 -15.93
N VAL A 110 -13.97 -5.35 -14.65
CA VAL A 110 -14.49 -4.54 -13.53
C VAL A 110 -13.39 -3.78 -12.79
N GLY A 111 -12.14 -3.94 -13.20
CA GLY A 111 -10.97 -3.21 -12.69
C GLY A 111 -10.18 -3.95 -11.60
N GLU A 112 -10.42 -5.25 -11.36
CA GLU A 112 -9.58 -6.04 -10.46
C GLU A 112 -8.25 -6.39 -11.14
N ILE A 113 -7.11 -6.17 -10.46
CA ILE A 113 -5.79 -6.42 -11.02
C ILE A 113 -5.57 -7.92 -11.20
N LEU A 114 -5.16 -8.34 -12.40
CA LEU A 114 -4.85 -9.72 -12.75
C LEU A 114 -3.35 -10.01 -12.65
N GLU A 115 -2.53 -9.23 -13.37
CA GLU A 115 -1.07 -9.46 -13.39
C GLU A 115 -0.28 -8.20 -13.75
N VAL A 116 1.01 -8.21 -13.40
CA VAL A 116 2.00 -7.23 -13.86
C VAL A 116 2.78 -7.83 -15.02
N GLU A 117 2.60 -7.30 -16.22
CA GLU A 117 3.16 -7.86 -17.46
C GLU A 117 4.68 -7.77 -17.53
N ASN A 118 5.28 -6.66 -17.08
CA ASN A 118 6.74 -6.48 -17.06
C ASN A 118 7.38 -6.83 -15.71
N ALA A 119 6.76 -7.73 -14.92
CA ALA A 119 7.21 -8.07 -13.58
C ALA A 119 8.67 -8.56 -13.52
N ASP A 120 9.06 -9.44 -14.45
CA ASP A 120 10.42 -10.01 -14.46
C ASP A 120 11.49 -8.93 -14.76
N GLU A 121 11.18 -7.99 -15.64
CA GLU A 121 12.04 -6.83 -15.95
C GLU A 121 12.16 -5.89 -14.73
N LEU A 122 11.03 -5.57 -14.09
CA LEU A 122 11.01 -4.74 -12.89
C LEU A 122 11.83 -5.35 -11.77
N ILE A 123 11.67 -6.65 -11.49
CA ILE A 123 12.43 -7.35 -10.44
C ILE A 123 13.92 -7.30 -10.77
N LYS A 124 14.32 -7.58 -12.01
CA LYS A 124 15.70 -7.48 -12.43
C LYS A 124 16.26 -6.08 -12.17
N ASN A 125 15.56 -5.05 -12.61
CA ASN A 125 16.01 -3.66 -12.47
C ASN A 125 16.07 -3.22 -10.99
N ILE A 126 15.13 -3.67 -10.12
CA ILE A 126 15.18 -3.42 -8.68
C ILE A 126 16.41 -4.08 -8.05
N LEU A 127 16.75 -5.30 -8.47
CA LEU A 127 17.92 -6.01 -7.95
C LEU A 127 19.22 -5.33 -8.45
N ASP A 128 19.28 -4.93 -9.71
CA ASP A 128 20.43 -4.20 -10.28
C ASP A 128 20.63 -2.84 -9.56
N TYR A 129 19.53 -2.12 -9.28
CA TYR A 129 19.56 -0.88 -8.50
C TYR A 129 20.06 -1.13 -7.07
N SER A 130 19.55 -2.17 -6.41
CA SER A 130 19.95 -2.53 -5.05
C SER A 130 21.42 -2.95 -4.98
N ASP A 131 21.91 -3.68 -5.98
CA ASP A 131 23.31 -4.10 -6.09
C ASP A 131 24.25 -2.89 -6.28
N ALA A 132 23.89 -1.96 -7.18
CA ALA A 132 24.61 -0.71 -7.36
C ALA A 132 24.67 0.14 -6.08
N LEU A 133 23.57 0.20 -5.32
CA LEU A 133 23.52 0.89 -4.05
C LEU A 133 24.45 0.24 -3.02
N LEU A 134 24.44 -1.08 -2.89
CA LEU A 134 25.33 -1.80 -1.98
C LEU A 134 26.80 -1.56 -2.34
N LYS A 135 27.15 -1.60 -3.63
CA LYS A 135 28.50 -1.28 -4.10
C LYS A 135 28.93 0.15 -3.74
N ALA A 136 28.06 1.12 -3.99
CA ALA A 136 28.31 2.51 -3.64
C ALA A 136 28.50 2.73 -2.13
N LEU A 137 27.90 1.89 -1.30
CA LEU A 137 28.03 1.90 0.16
C LEU A 137 29.20 1.01 0.66
N GLY A 138 29.95 0.33 -0.24
CA GLY A 138 31.02 -0.59 0.11
C GLY A 138 30.56 -1.87 0.80
N GLN A 139 29.34 -2.34 0.48
CA GLN A 139 28.70 -3.52 1.07
C GLN A 139 28.33 -4.57 0.00
N ASP A 140 29.05 -4.61 -1.10
CA ASP A 140 28.72 -5.36 -2.31
C ASP A 140 28.91 -6.89 -2.21
N ASP A 141 29.71 -7.36 -1.27
CA ASP A 141 30.13 -8.78 -1.19
C ASP A 141 29.37 -9.60 -0.11
N ASP A 142 28.20 -9.17 0.33
CA ASP A 142 27.41 -9.94 1.31
C ASP A 142 26.39 -10.87 0.63
N PRO A 143 26.67 -12.19 0.53
CA PRO A 143 25.76 -13.15 -0.09
C PRO A 143 24.43 -13.30 0.67
N GLU A 144 24.39 -13.00 1.99
CA GLU A 144 23.18 -13.09 2.81
C GLU A 144 22.23 -11.93 2.45
N VAL A 145 22.77 -10.71 2.27
CA VAL A 145 22.00 -9.54 1.83
C VAL A 145 21.43 -9.77 0.43
N ASN A 146 22.25 -10.23 -0.51
CA ASN A 146 21.82 -10.54 -1.87
C ASN A 146 20.76 -11.66 -1.90
N GLY A 147 20.94 -12.69 -1.08
CA GLY A 147 19.97 -13.78 -0.93
C GLY A 147 18.64 -13.29 -0.31
N PHE A 148 18.71 -12.35 0.62
CA PHE A 148 17.52 -11.72 1.21
C PHE A 148 16.76 -10.86 0.21
N LEU A 149 17.45 -10.01 -0.57
CA LEU A 149 16.82 -9.14 -1.59
C LEU A 149 16.08 -9.97 -2.65
N LYS A 150 16.68 -11.06 -3.14
CA LYS A 150 16.03 -11.97 -4.10
C LYS A 150 14.78 -12.65 -3.54
N LYS A 151 14.72 -12.90 -2.23
CA LYS A 151 13.51 -13.43 -1.56
C LYS A 151 12.47 -12.37 -1.32
N LEU A 152 12.89 -11.12 -1.14
CA LEU A 152 12.02 -9.99 -0.90
C LEU A 152 11.30 -9.54 -2.17
N TYR A 153 12.00 -9.49 -3.30
CA TYR A 153 11.45 -9.02 -4.57
C TYR A 153 10.98 -10.21 -5.42
N THR A 154 9.68 -10.48 -5.33
CA THR A 154 8.96 -11.49 -6.11
C THR A 154 7.80 -10.82 -6.87
N LYS A 155 7.20 -11.51 -7.83
CA LYS A 155 6.04 -10.98 -8.56
C LYS A 155 4.90 -10.57 -7.62
N GLU A 156 4.67 -11.38 -6.58
CA GLU A 156 3.63 -11.11 -5.57
C GLU A 156 3.98 -9.89 -4.69
N SER A 157 5.27 -9.62 -4.47
CA SER A 157 5.70 -8.50 -3.64
C SER A 157 5.74 -7.16 -4.37
N LEU A 158 5.73 -7.14 -5.71
CA LEU A 158 5.76 -5.88 -6.47
C LEU A 158 4.59 -4.97 -6.09
N LEU A 159 3.37 -5.47 -6.17
CA LEU A 159 2.15 -4.69 -5.88
C LEU A 159 1.87 -4.52 -4.39
N THR A 160 2.43 -5.36 -3.54
CA THR A 160 2.24 -5.25 -2.08
C THR A 160 3.37 -4.49 -1.37
N GLY A 161 4.46 -4.25 -2.06
CA GLY A 161 5.67 -3.61 -1.54
C GLY A 161 6.08 -2.37 -2.33
N VAL A 162 6.59 -2.56 -3.54
CA VAL A 162 7.24 -1.49 -4.32
C VAL A 162 6.23 -0.55 -4.97
N TYR A 163 5.21 -1.10 -5.63
CA TYR A 163 4.18 -0.36 -6.40
C TYR A 163 2.79 -0.51 -5.77
N LYS A 164 2.72 -0.44 -4.45
CA LYS A 164 1.47 -0.65 -3.69
C LYS A 164 0.40 0.41 -3.94
N GLU A 165 0.78 1.56 -4.49
CA GLU A 165 -0.15 2.60 -4.91
C GLU A 165 -1.11 2.10 -6.00
N ILE A 166 -0.65 1.21 -6.89
CA ILE A 166 -1.50 0.54 -7.88
C ILE A 166 -2.60 -0.24 -7.16
N THR A 167 -2.22 -1.05 -6.17
CA THR A 167 -3.20 -1.81 -5.36
C THR A 167 -4.19 -0.87 -4.66
N TYR A 168 -3.72 0.25 -4.12
CA TYR A 168 -4.59 1.21 -3.44
C TYR A 168 -5.61 1.83 -4.39
N LEU A 169 -5.21 2.19 -5.62
CA LEU A 169 -6.14 2.75 -6.60
C LEU A 169 -7.22 1.75 -7.02
N HIS A 170 -6.93 0.45 -6.98
CA HIS A 170 -7.86 -0.61 -7.40
C HIS A 170 -8.66 -1.24 -6.25
N THR A 171 -8.38 -0.90 -4.98
CA THR A 171 -8.98 -1.57 -3.80
C THR A 171 -10.52 -1.51 -3.77
N ALA A 172 -11.12 -0.44 -4.27
CA ALA A 172 -12.58 -0.29 -4.29
C ALA A 172 -13.26 -0.91 -5.51
N LEU A 173 -12.50 -1.17 -6.59
CA LEU A 173 -13.01 -1.62 -7.88
C LEU A 173 -13.38 -3.11 -7.88
N GLY A 174 -14.34 -3.49 -8.71
CA GLY A 174 -14.73 -4.88 -8.91
C GLY A 174 -15.71 -5.42 -7.88
N TYR A 175 -16.07 -4.67 -6.85
CA TYR A 175 -16.87 -5.14 -5.73
C TYR A 175 -18.22 -4.42 -5.62
N GLU A 176 -19.18 -5.16 -5.03
CA GLU A 176 -20.47 -4.63 -4.59
C GLU A 176 -20.43 -4.33 -3.09
N TRP A 177 -20.71 -3.09 -2.73
CA TRP A 177 -20.60 -2.59 -1.37
C TRP A 177 -21.96 -2.29 -0.76
N ALA A 178 -22.24 -2.85 0.43
CA ALA A 178 -23.47 -2.57 1.17
C ALA A 178 -23.39 -1.17 1.81
N LEU A 179 -24.37 -0.28 1.53
CA LEU A 179 -24.34 1.12 1.96
C LEU A 179 -24.53 1.28 3.48
N ASN A 180 -25.39 0.49 4.08
CA ASN A 180 -25.80 0.70 5.48
C ASN A 180 -25.40 -0.45 6.41
N LYS A 181 -24.51 -1.33 5.96
CA LYS A 181 -24.12 -2.51 6.72
C LYS A 181 -22.61 -2.72 6.65
N PRO A 182 -21.87 -2.32 7.69
CA PRO A 182 -20.44 -2.61 7.76
C PRO A 182 -20.16 -4.11 7.70
N ILE A 183 -19.11 -4.48 6.98
CA ILE A 183 -18.60 -5.84 6.92
C ILE A 183 -17.48 -5.96 7.96
N GLU A 184 -17.58 -6.90 8.88
CA GLU A 184 -16.52 -7.17 9.86
C GLU A 184 -15.92 -8.55 9.63
N LYS A 185 -14.60 -8.62 9.61
CA LYS A 185 -13.85 -9.86 9.45
C LYS A 185 -12.76 -9.97 10.52
N LYS A 186 -12.65 -11.15 11.13
CA LYS A 186 -11.51 -11.49 11.98
C LYS A 186 -10.32 -11.83 11.07
N VAL A 187 -9.19 -11.21 11.33
CA VAL A 187 -7.95 -11.42 10.57
C VAL A 187 -6.79 -11.66 11.52
N LYS A 188 -5.70 -12.18 10.99
CA LYS A 188 -4.42 -12.28 11.68
C LYS A 188 -3.45 -11.33 11.01
N LEU A 189 -2.85 -10.44 11.80
CA LEU A 189 -1.78 -9.54 11.35
C LEU A 189 -0.44 -10.03 11.87
N ASP A 190 0.59 -9.91 11.07
CA ASP A 190 1.94 -10.23 11.47
C ASP A 190 2.37 -9.39 12.68
N ASN A 191 2.85 -10.04 13.71
CA ASN A 191 3.38 -9.39 14.89
C ASN A 191 4.88 -9.15 14.71
N VAL A 192 5.22 -8.02 14.14
CA VAL A 192 6.61 -7.61 13.88
C VAL A 192 7.41 -7.30 15.16
N LEU A 193 6.74 -7.16 16.33
CA LEU A 193 7.40 -6.82 17.60
C LEU A 193 8.03 -8.03 18.28
N THR A 194 7.33 -9.17 18.27
CA THR A 194 7.76 -10.37 19.01
C THR A 194 7.63 -11.66 18.21
N GLY A 195 7.26 -11.56 16.92
CA GLY A 195 6.97 -12.71 16.06
C GLY A 195 5.57 -13.30 16.25
N GLY A 196 5.14 -14.13 15.29
CA GLY A 196 3.79 -14.71 15.28
C GLY A 196 2.73 -13.73 14.76
N TYR A 197 1.51 -13.79 15.32
CA TYR A 197 0.36 -13.03 14.82
C TYR A 197 -0.42 -12.35 15.94
N PHE A 198 -0.95 -11.18 15.63
CA PHE A 198 -2.03 -10.55 16.39
C PHE A 198 -3.39 -10.99 15.86
N ASN A 199 -4.35 -11.25 16.74
CA ASN A 199 -5.74 -11.27 16.34
C ASN A 199 -6.21 -9.83 16.12
N ALA A 200 -6.89 -9.60 15.01
CA ALA A 200 -7.40 -8.30 14.66
C ALA A 200 -8.80 -8.41 14.05
N LYS A 201 -9.51 -7.29 14.00
CA LYS A 201 -10.77 -7.13 13.28
C LYS A 201 -10.58 -6.07 12.21
N THR A 202 -10.88 -6.43 10.97
CA THR A 202 -11.02 -5.47 9.89
C THR A 202 -12.50 -5.16 9.71
N ARG A 203 -12.81 -3.88 9.69
CA ARG A 203 -14.15 -3.35 9.40
C ARG A 203 -14.08 -2.56 8.11
N VAL A 204 -14.96 -2.91 7.18
CA VAL A 204 -15.19 -2.17 5.93
C VAL A 204 -16.55 -1.52 6.01
N SER A 205 -16.64 -0.23 5.79
CA SER A 205 -17.89 0.53 5.82
C SER A 205 -17.93 1.53 4.69
N VAL A 206 -19.07 1.62 4.01
CA VAL A 206 -19.38 2.76 3.15
C VAL A 206 -19.82 3.90 4.06
N GLU A 207 -19.11 5.02 3.99
CA GLU A 207 -19.38 6.21 4.80
C GLU A 207 -20.33 7.16 4.08
N GLU A 208 -20.23 7.21 2.73
CA GLU A 208 -21.02 8.13 1.91
C GLU A 208 -21.24 7.55 0.51
N TYR A 209 -22.41 7.77 -0.06
CA TYR A 209 -22.72 7.51 -1.46
C TYR A 209 -23.75 8.53 -1.96
N ASP A 210 -23.40 9.23 -3.02
CA ASP A 210 -24.29 10.13 -3.74
C ASP A 210 -24.58 9.55 -5.14
N PRO A 211 -25.81 9.09 -5.40
CA PRO A 211 -26.15 8.48 -6.68
C PRO A 211 -26.20 9.48 -7.84
N GLU A 212 -26.34 10.79 -7.58
CA GLU A 212 -26.38 11.81 -8.65
C GLU A 212 -24.98 12.09 -9.19
N SER A 213 -24.00 12.27 -8.32
CA SER A 213 -22.59 12.48 -8.70
C SER A 213 -21.79 11.19 -8.83
N GLN A 214 -22.39 10.04 -8.48
CA GLN A 214 -21.70 8.76 -8.35
C GLN A 214 -20.55 8.78 -7.33
N TYR A 215 -20.52 9.77 -6.44
CA TYR A 215 -19.50 9.84 -5.40
C TYR A 215 -19.68 8.73 -4.39
N PHE A 216 -18.60 8.04 -4.10
CA PHE A 216 -18.53 6.92 -3.16
C PHE A 216 -17.34 7.10 -2.23
N ARG A 217 -17.60 6.95 -0.93
CA ARG A 217 -16.55 6.96 0.08
C ARG A 217 -16.66 5.76 0.99
N MET A 218 -15.58 5.02 1.13
CA MET A 218 -15.50 3.91 2.06
C MET A 218 -14.28 4.01 2.97
N ARG A 219 -14.37 3.36 4.12
CA ARG A 219 -13.26 3.19 5.06
C ARG A 219 -13.01 1.73 5.35
N ILE A 220 -11.74 1.35 5.38
CA ILE A 220 -11.24 0.08 5.89
C ILE A 220 -10.41 0.38 7.12
N ASN A 221 -10.82 -0.16 8.27
CA ASN A 221 -10.10 0.02 9.52
C ASN A 221 -9.81 -1.33 10.16
N THR A 222 -8.55 -1.56 10.56
CA THR A 222 -8.14 -2.79 11.22
C THR A 222 -7.68 -2.51 12.64
N VAL A 223 -8.34 -3.13 13.60
CA VAL A 223 -8.07 -2.98 15.04
C VAL A 223 -7.48 -4.26 15.60
N VAL A 224 -6.31 -4.16 16.16
CA VAL A 224 -5.58 -5.26 16.83
C VAL A 224 -6.12 -5.48 18.24
N ASP A 225 -6.08 -6.72 18.72
CA ASP A 225 -6.41 -7.04 20.11
C ASP A 225 -5.47 -6.33 21.10
N ASP A 226 -6.03 -5.43 21.88
CA ASP A 226 -5.31 -4.58 22.84
C ASP A 226 -4.48 -5.37 23.86
N LYS A 227 -4.95 -6.54 24.29
CA LYS A 227 -4.24 -7.35 25.29
C LYS A 227 -3.00 -7.99 24.70
N GLN A 228 -3.12 -8.47 23.44
CA GLN A 228 -2.00 -9.04 22.70
C GLN A 228 -0.96 -7.98 22.38
N LEU A 229 -1.40 -6.79 21.94
CA LEU A 229 -0.53 -5.67 21.64
C LEU A 229 0.25 -5.21 22.88
N LYS A 230 -0.44 -4.99 24.01
CA LYS A 230 0.20 -4.60 25.29
C LYS A 230 1.19 -5.65 25.76
N LYS A 231 0.87 -6.94 25.60
CA LYS A 231 1.79 -8.05 25.97
C LYS A 231 3.04 -8.01 25.10
N ALA A 232 2.91 -7.88 23.77
CA ALA A 232 4.04 -7.85 22.84
C ALA A 232 4.97 -6.66 23.12
N VAL A 233 4.41 -5.46 23.30
CA VAL A 233 5.19 -4.26 23.64
C VAL A 233 5.87 -4.42 25.00
N THR A 234 5.19 -4.96 26.01
CA THR A 234 5.79 -5.23 27.31
C THR A 234 6.97 -6.19 27.20
N GLN A 235 6.84 -7.24 26.39
CA GLN A 235 7.94 -8.21 26.15
C GLN A 235 9.14 -7.53 25.47
N LEU A 236 8.87 -6.76 24.40
CA LEU A 236 9.91 -6.03 23.67
C LEU A 236 10.66 -5.05 24.57
N LEU A 237 9.96 -4.18 25.29
CA LEU A 237 10.57 -3.17 26.15
C LEU A 237 11.30 -3.81 27.36
N SER A 238 10.78 -4.92 27.89
CA SER A 238 11.49 -5.67 28.95
C SER A 238 12.77 -6.31 28.42
N SER A 239 12.83 -6.75 27.17
CA SER A 239 14.05 -7.33 26.58
C SER A 239 15.18 -6.31 26.42
N VAL A 240 14.85 -5.01 26.33
CA VAL A 240 15.83 -3.91 26.30
C VAL A 240 16.09 -3.30 27.70
N GLY A 241 15.64 -3.98 28.78
CA GLY A 241 15.99 -3.64 30.16
C GLY A 241 15.04 -2.71 30.89
N MET A 242 13.89 -2.36 30.30
CA MET A 242 12.91 -1.48 30.99
C MET A 242 12.21 -2.18 32.15
N SER A 243 12.09 -1.50 33.25
CA SER A 243 11.39 -2.01 34.44
C SER A 243 9.86 -1.96 34.30
N LYS A 244 9.16 -2.84 35.03
CA LYS A 244 7.68 -2.85 35.06
C LYS A 244 7.06 -1.52 35.48
N LYS A 245 7.78 -0.68 36.23
CA LYS A 245 7.30 0.63 36.68
C LYS A 245 7.32 1.63 35.53
N GLU A 246 8.37 1.61 34.72
CA GLU A 246 8.52 2.46 33.53
C GLU A 246 7.47 2.06 32.47
N LEU A 247 7.25 0.78 32.28
CA LEU A 247 6.28 0.25 31.31
C LEU A 247 4.83 0.69 31.54
N LYS A 248 4.44 1.06 32.76
CA LYS A 248 3.08 1.53 33.07
C LYS A 248 2.69 2.82 32.34
N GLY A 249 3.66 3.61 31.90
CA GLY A 249 3.45 4.87 31.18
C GLY A 249 3.25 4.70 29.68
N TYR A 250 3.58 3.55 29.11
CA TYR A 250 3.58 3.31 27.66
C TYR A 250 2.21 2.88 27.15
N ARG A 251 1.81 3.51 26.03
CA ARG A 251 0.55 3.22 25.33
C ARG A 251 0.88 2.80 23.90
N PRO A 252 0.81 1.50 23.59
CA PRO A 252 0.95 1.06 22.21
C PRO A 252 -0.34 1.33 21.43
N LEU A 253 -0.15 1.74 20.18
CA LEU A 253 -1.20 1.94 19.19
C LEU A 253 -0.75 1.32 17.87
N VAL A 254 -1.57 0.48 17.30
CA VAL A 254 -1.45 0.08 15.89
C VAL A 254 -2.49 0.86 15.11
N VAL A 255 -2.04 1.59 14.11
CA VAL A 255 -2.89 2.27 13.14
C VAL A 255 -2.89 1.43 11.87
N ASP A 256 -4.07 1.13 11.34
CA ASP A 256 -4.27 0.52 10.03
C ASP A 256 -5.63 1.02 9.54
N ASP A 257 -5.61 2.17 8.88
CA ASP A 257 -6.79 2.93 8.48
C ASP A 257 -6.63 3.38 7.02
N GLU A 258 -7.66 3.13 6.25
CA GLU A 258 -7.66 3.38 4.82
C GLU A 258 -8.99 4.06 4.44
N VAL A 259 -8.94 5.17 3.74
CA VAL A 259 -10.12 5.87 3.19
C VAL A 259 -9.98 5.94 1.68
N TYR A 260 -11.03 5.54 0.98
CA TYR A 260 -11.12 5.54 -0.47
C TYR A 260 -12.29 6.40 -0.89
N GLU A 261 -12.03 7.36 -1.75
CA GLU A 261 -13.03 8.19 -2.41
C GLU A 261 -12.94 7.93 -3.91
N CYS A 262 -14.05 7.63 -4.56
CA CYS A 262 -14.08 7.37 -6.00
C CYS A 262 -15.43 7.79 -6.61
N ARG A 263 -15.47 7.86 -7.93
CA ARG A 263 -16.73 7.77 -8.66
C ARG A 263 -17.05 6.29 -8.84
N ALA A 264 -18.19 5.84 -8.36
CA ALA A 264 -18.59 4.44 -8.47
C ALA A 264 -18.71 4.01 -9.93
N TYR A 265 -19.14 4.93 -10.79
CA TYR A 265 -19.14 4.82 -12.23
C TYR A 265 -18.55 6.11 -12.83
N PRO A 266 -17.59 6.04 -13.73
CA PRO A 266 -16.95 4.86 -14.37
C PRO A 266 -15.77 4.27 -13.59
N GLY A 267 -15.81 4.19 -12.27
CA GLY A 267 -14.78 3.54 -11.46
C GLY A 267 -13.48 4.34 -11.38
N ILE A 268 -13.57 5.65 -11.11
CA ILE A 268 -12.40 6.54 -11.06
C ILE A 268 -12.02 6.78 -9.60
N PRO A 269 -10.85 6.32 -9.12
CA PRO A 269 -10.33 6.72 -7.82
C PRO A 269 -10.07 8.23 -7.77
N LEU A 270 -10.69 8.93 -6.82
CA LEU A 270 -10.53 10.37 -6.63
C LEU A 270 -9.47 10.66 -5.57
N ARG A 271 -9.51 9.90 -4.49
CA ARG A 271 -8.57 10.03 -3.38
C ARG A 271 -8.40 8.72 -2.63
N VAL A 272 -7.17 8.46 -2.24
CA VAL A 272 -6.83 7.42 -1.27
C VAL A 272 -6.05 8.07 -0.12
N ASP A 273 -6.43 7.76 1.10
CA ASP A 273 -5.69 8.14 2.32
C ASP A 273 -5.45 6.86 3.11
N TYR A 274 -4.27 6.29 2.95
CA TYR A 274 -3.85 5.06 3.60
C TYR A 274 -2.87 5.40 4.71
N GLN A 275 -3.08 4.84 5.90
CA GLN A 275 -2.20 5.05 7.02
C GLN A 275 -1.97 3.75 7.78
N ARG A 276 -0.71 3.39 7.99
CA ARG A 276 -0.34 2.19 8.74
C ARG A 276 0.89 2.40 9.58
N GLY A 277 0.88 1.86 10.80
CA GLY A 277 2.05 1.90 11.66
C GLY A 277 1.82 1.34 13.05
N THR A 278 2.91 1.27 13.79
CA THR A 278 2.90 0.95 15.21
C THR A 278 3.61 2.07 15.96
N ILE A 279 2.93 2.66 16.91
CA ILE A 279 3.43 3.75 17.74
C ILE A 279 3.35 3.29 19.20
N VAL A 280 4.42 3.51 19.93
CA VAL A 280 4.47 3.33 21.38
C VAL A 280 4.74 4.70 22.00
N SER A 281 3.75 5.26 22.67
CA SER A 281 3.86 6.60 23.27
C SER A 281 3.97 6.52 24.79
N SER A 282 4.80 7.40 25.36
CA SER A 282 4.85 7.70 26.79
C SER A 282 4.54 9.19 27.00
N LYS A 283 4.63 9.67 28.24
CA LYS A 283 4.51 11.13 28.52
C LYS A 283 5.65 11.94 27.92
N GLU A 284 6.81 11.33 27.74
CA GLU A 284 8.07 12.00 27.40
C GLU A 284 8.56 11.64 25.99
N ASP A 285 8.11 10.50 25.43
CA ASP A 285 8.63 10.01 24.17
C ASP A 285 7.60 9.32 23.30
N ILE A 286 7.88 9.31 21.98
CA ILE A 286 7.13 8.60 20.95
C ILE A 286 8.13 7.76 20.16
N GLU A 287 7.97 6.46 20.23
CA GLU A 287 8.76 5.49 19.48
C GLU A 287 7.87 4.71 18.51
N GLY A 288 8.42 4.34 17.37
CA GLY A 288 7.71 3.54 16.39
C GLY A 288 7.85 4.08 14.98
N SER A 289 7.09 3.48 14.09
CA SER A 289 7.04 3.87 12.68
C SER A 289 5.61 3.95 12.18
N MET A 290 5.37 4.91 11.31
CA MET A 290 4.11 5.09 10.61
C MET A 290 4.41 5.44 9.16
N GLU A 291 3.61 4.91 8.27
CA GLU A 291 3.61 5.24 6.86
C GLU A 291 2.21 5.73 6.48
N ARG A 292 2.14 6.81 5.72
CA ARG A 292 0.89 7.33 5.17
C ARG A 292 1.06 7.65 3.71
N TYR A 293 0.10 7.26 2.90
CA TYR A 293 -0.02 7.65 1.49
C TYR A 293 -1.28 8.50 1.32
N ILE A 294 -1.12 9.62 0.67
CA ILE A 294 -2.23 10.45 0.19
C ILE A 294 -2.08 10.51 -1.33
N ILE A 295 -3.02 9.88 -2.03
CA ILE A 295 -3.07 9.83 -3.49
C ILE A 295 -4.31 10.63 -3.89
N THR A 296 -4.16 11.62 -4.75
CA THR A 296 -5.27 12.48 -5.15
C THR A 296 -5.27 12.68 -6.66
N LEU A 297 -6.41 12.43 -7.30
CA LEU A 297 -6.60 12.71 -8.72
C LEU A 297 -6.38 14.20 -8.99
N VAL A 298 -5.66 14.50 -10.08
CA VAL A 298 -5.48 15.85 -10.59
C VAL A 298 -6.43 16.01 -11.76
N ASP A 299 -7.23 17.07 -11.74
CA ASP A 299 -8.17 17.41 -12.83
C ASP A 299 -7.44 17.78 -14.13
#